data_982eb4c1b458f9df45a301c9737b8141
#
_entry.id   982eb4c1b458f9df45a301c9737b8141
#
_cell.length_a   1.000
_cell.length_b   1.000
_cell.length_c   1.000
_cell.angle_alpha   90.00
_cell.angle_beta   90.00
_cell.angle_gamma   90.00
#
_symmetry.space_group_name_H-M   'P 1'
#
loop_
_entity.id
_entity.type
_entity.pdbx_description
1 polymer ?
#
loop_
_entity_poly.entity_id
_entity_poly.type
_entity_poly.pdbx_seq_one_letter_code
_entity_poly.pdbx_strand_id
1 'polypeptide(L)'
;MRTFVDNENRFIEMFDPKTGFYQRSSILDKDGIETDKDPFMRCFPALIDIGIMEQCICADRCNVDCYQRACDRTGPNMNLKKYESIMRQCLGKVFQVALGGAGDPDTHENFEEILKMTRDYSIIPNYTTSGIALTKEKAEISKKYCGAVAVSEHFADYTERALDLLINSGVKTNIHFVVSSKTIDIAIDYLKNNKFHKGINAVVFLLYKPIGLGQQKYVLKPNDLRLKEFFNLIDSKKFDFKIGFDSCFSSGIVNNSNNINLQSIDYCEAARFSMYIDSNLNAMPCSFGNQSSNWKVSLLNHTIQEAWDSKEFNLFRNQLKNFCHNCDMRASCSGGCPICREVTLCNLMSTTREAKASGLGYFNT
;
A
#
# COMPACT_ATOMS: atom_id res chain seq x y z
N MET A 1 -8.09 -18.75 12.07
CA MET A 1 -8.25 -18.58 10.62
C MET A 1 -9.63 -18.00 10.35
N ARG A 2 -9.72 -16.95 9.55
CA ARG A 2 -10.99 -16.39 9.03
C ARG A 2 -11.05 -16.69 7.55
N THR A 3 -12.26 -16.98 7.06
CA THR A 3 -12.48 -17.32 5.66
C THR A 3 -13.56 -16.41 5.10
N PHE A 4 -13.39 -15.97 3.88
CA PHE A 4 -14.42 -15.25 3.12
C PHE A 4 -14.59 -15.94 1.77
N VAL A 5 -15.85 -16.22 1.41
CA VAL A 5 -16.19 -16.82 0.11
C VAL A 5 -16.81 -15.74 -0.74
N ASP A 6 -16.19 -15.45 -1.87
CA ASP A 6 -16.73 -14.55 -2.89
C ASP A 6 -17.48 -15.37 -3.94
N ASN A 7 -18.79 -15.47 -3.78
CA ASN A 7 -19.64 -16.24 -4.70
C ASN A 7 -19.77 -15.59 -6.08
N GLU A 8 -19.63 -14.27 -6.15
CA GLU A 8 -19.74 -13.52 -7.40
C GLU A 8 -18.47 -13.72 -8.27
N ASN A 9 -17.31 -13.56 -7.64
CA ASN A 9 -16.00 -13.72 -8.29
C ASN A 9 -15.43 -15.14 -8.12
N ARG A 10 -16.16 -16.04 -7.42
CA ARG A 10 -15.95 -17.50 -7.33
C ARG A 10 -14.58 -17.91 -6.77
N PHE A 11 -14.17 -17.31 -5.66
CA PHE A 11 -12.92 -17.65 -4.97
C PHE A 11 -13.08 -17.61 -3.45
N ILE A 12 -12.08 -18.13 -2.75
CA ILE A 12 -12.02 -18.17 -1.30
C ILE A 12 -10.76 -17.45 -0.84
N GLU A 13 -10.91 -16.64 0.20
CA GLU A 13 -9.82 -16.02 0.93
C GLU A 13 -9.70 -16.61 2.34
N MET A 14 -8.46 -16.75 2.77
CA MET A 14 -8.13 -17.15 4.14
C MET A 14 -7.22 -16.11 4.77
N PHE A 15 -7.53 -15.72 6.01
CA PHE A 15 -6.75 -14.78 6.79
C PHE A 15 -6.54 -15.31 8.22
N ASP A 16 -5.30 -15.34 8.68
CA ASP A 16 -4.98 -15.63 10.07
C ASP A 16 -4.69 -14.35 10.85
N PRO A 17 -5.59 -13.92 11.76
CA PRO A 17 -5.40 -12.69 12.51
C PRO A 17 -4.23 -12.72 13.50
N LYS A 18 -3.66 -13.90 13.80
CA LYS A 18 -2.50 -14.03 14.69
C LYS A 18 -1.18 -13.82 13.94
N THR A 19 -1.05 -14.46 12.79
CA THR A 19 0.19 -14.42 12.00
C THR A 19 0.17 -13.33 10.92
N GLY A 20 -1.01 -12.85 10.51
CA GLY A 20 -1.20 -11.98 9.37
C GLY A 20 -1.08 -12.72 8.04
N PHE A 21 -1.05 -14.05 8.06
CA PHE A 21 -1.04 -14.86 6.84
C PHE A 21 -2.34 -14.62 6.07
N TYR A 22 -2.22 -14.34 4.78
CA TYR A 22 -3.31 -14.14 3.86
C TYR A 22 -3.07 -14.94 2.59
N GLN A 23 -4.09 -15.61 2.11
CA GLN A 23 -4.06 -16.40 0.89
C GLN A 23 -5.41 -16.31 0.17
N ARG A 24 -5.38 -16.29 -1.17
CA ARG A 24 -6.52 -16.50 -2.05
C ARG A 24 -6.35 -17.83 -2.77
N SER A 25 -7.43 -18.57 -2.92
CA SER A 25 -7.49 -19.71 -3.83
C SER A 25 -7.89 -19.26 -5.23
N SER A 26 -7.47 -20.02 -6.25
CA SER A 26 -7.82 -19.80 -7.64
C SER A 26 -9.34 -19.78 -7.84
N ILE A 27 -9.78 -19.13 -8.92
CA ILE A 27 -11.19 -19.11 -9.31
C ILE A 27 -11.61 -20.52 -9.70
N LEU A 28 -12.74 -20.99 -9.17
CA LEU A 28 -13.40 -22.20 -9.63
C LEU A 28 -14.26 -21.90 -10.87
N ASP A 29 -14.24 -22.76 -11.87
CA ASP A 29 -15.16 -22.67 -12.99
C ASP A 29 -16.60 -23.07 -12.60
N LYS A 30 -17.53 -23.09 -13.57
CA LYS A 30 -18.92 -23.47 -13.34
C LYS A 30 -19.10 -24.92 -12.85
N ASP A 31 -18.11 -25.77 -13.12
CA ASP A 31 -18.10 -27.18 -12.75
C ASP A 31 -17.33 -27.42 -11.44
N GLY A 32 -16.83 -26.36 -10.80
CA GLY A 32 -16.09 -26.39 -9.52
C GLY A 32 -14.61 -26.78 -9.69
N ILE A 33 -14.06 -26.71 -10.90
CA ILE A 33 -12.67 -27.04 -11.20
C ILE A 33 -11.82 -25.79 -11.08
N GLU A 34 -10.64 -25.90 -10.45
CA GLU A 34 -9.66 -24.80 -10.37
C GLU A 34 -9.18 -24.43 -11.78
N THR A 35 -9.18 -23.13 -12.07
CA THR A 35 -8.84 -22.59 -13.40
C THR A 35 -7.45 -22.01 -13.51
N ASP A 36 -6.64 -22.05 -12.46
CA ASP A 36 -5.33 -21.38 -12.36
C ASP A 36 -5.37 -19.87 -12.64
N LYS A 37 -6.57 -19.27 -12.53
CA LYS A 37 -6.79 -17.85 -12.78
C LYS A 37 -7.10 -17.13 -11.49
N ASP A 38 -6.23 -16.22 -11.08
CA ASP A 38 -6.52 -15.33 -9.99
C ASP A 38 -7.76 -14.47 -10.28
N PRO A 39 -8.61 -14.21 -9.25
CA PRO A 39 -9.73 -13.31 -9.41
C PRO A 39 -9.24 -11.89 -9.71
N PHE A 40 -9.92 -11.21 -10.65
CA PHE A 40 -9.58 -9.82 -10.95
C PHE A 40 -9.91 -8.87 -9.81
N MET A 41 -11.03 -9.08 -9.12
CA MET A 41 -11.50 -8.23 -8.02
C MET A 41 -12.34 -9.03 -7.02
N ARG A 42 -12.57 -8.44 -5.87
CA ARG A 42 -13.50 -8.90 -4.84
C ARG A 42 -14.82 -8.12 -4.91
N CYS A 43 -15.93 -8.72 -4.47
CA CYS A 43 -17.23 -8.04 -4.39
C CYS A 43 -17.27 -6.89 -3.36
N PHE A 44 -16.30 -6.82 -2.44
CA PHE A 44 -16.12 -5.75 -1.43
C PHE A 44 -14.63 -5.68 -1.07
N PRO A 45 -14.05 -4.52 -0.70
CA PRO A 45 -12.63 -4.46 -0.35
C PRO A 45 -12.27 -5.43 0.79
N ALA A 46 -11.14 -6.13 0.66
CA ALA A 46 -10.57 -6.98 1.70
C ALA A 46 -9.76 -6.17 2.72
N LEU A 47 -9.08 -5.12 2.23
CA LEU A 47 -8.30 -4.16 2.99
C LEU A 47 -8.81 -2.74 2.72
N ILE A 48 -8.94 -1.95 3.77
CA ILE A 48 -9.20 -0.50 3.63
C ILE A 48 -8.08 0.26 4.29
N ASP A 49 -7.42 1.12 3.51
CA ASP A 49 -6.53 2.15 4.03
C ASP A 49 -7.38 3.34 4.49
N ILE A 50 -7.23 3.77 5.73
CA ILE A 50 -8.03 4.85 6.31
C ILE A 50 -7.12 5.99 6.75
N GLY A 51 -7.25 7.13 6.08
CA GLY A 51 -6.59 8.37 6.48
C GLY A 51 -7.32 9.02 7.65
N ILE A 52 -6.99 8.60 8.87
CA ILE A 52 -7.58 9.18 10.09
C ILE A 52 -6.97 10.55 10.43
N MET A 53 -5.75 10.82 9.94
CA MET A 53 -5.00 12.05 10.19
C MET A 53 -5.17 13.06 9.06
N GLU A 54 -5.50 14.30 9.41
CA GLU A 54 -5.54 15.44 8.50
C GLU A 54 -4.39 16.40 8.74
N GLN A 55 -3.74 16.32 9.90
CA GLN A 55 -2.62 17.17 10.29
C GLN A 55 -1.38 16.34 10.62
N CYS A 56 -0.20 16.92 10.39
CA CYS A 56 1.08 16.34 10.77
C CYS A 56 1.79 17.27 11.76
N ILE A 57 2.07 16.79 12.95
CA ILE A 57 2.80 17.55 13.98
C ILE A 57 4.26 17.83 13.61
N CYS A 58 4.76 17.20 12.56
CA CYS A 58 6.15 17.26 12.11
C CYS A 58 6.31 17.97 10.77
N ALA A 59 5.24 18.55 10.21
CA ALA A 59 5.25 19.15 8.88
C ALA A 59 6.41 20.14 8.69
N ASP A 60 6.70 20.96 9.70
CA ASP A 60 7.75 21.99 9.65
C ASP A 60 9.19 21.44 9.81
N ARG A 61 9.34 20.17 10.22
CA ARG A 61 10.64 19.55 10.54
C ARG A 61 10.95 18.35 9.67
N CYS A 62 10.01 17.96 8.81
CA CYS A 62 10.11 16.75 8.00
C CYS A 62 10.88 17.03 6.70
N ASN A 63 11.94 16.25 6.46
CA ASN A 63 12.74 16.31 5.23
C ASN A 63 12.23 15.36 4.13
N VAL A 64 11.05 14.76 4.32
CA VAL A 64 10.47 13.81 3.38
C VAL A 64 9.62 14.53 2.34
N ASP A 65 9.76 14.16 1.08
CA ASP A 65 8.89 14.60 -0.01
C ASP A 65 7.48 13.98 0.16
N CYS A 66 6.67 14.55 1.07
CA CYS A 66 5.39 13.99 1.51
C CYS A 66 4.35 13.95 0.38
N TYR A 67 3.89 12.77 0.01
CA TYR A 67 2.87 12.60 -1.03
C TYR A 67 1.49 13.12 -0.61
N GLN A 68 1.22 13.18 0.69
CA GLN A 68 -0.03 13.73 1.25
C GLN A 68 -0.02 15.27 1.36
N ARG A 69 1.12 15.94 1.13
CA ARG A 69 1.28 17.40 1.32
C ARG A 69 0.83 17.83 2.73
N ALA A 70 1.29 17.12 3.75
CA ALA A 70 0.82 17.30 5.12
C ALA A 70 1.04 18.73 5.67
N CYS A 71 2.08 19.43 5.17
CA CYS A 71 2.34 20.84 5.51
C CYS A 71 1.25 21.81 5.05
N ASP A 72 0.45 21.44 4.03
CA ASP A 72 -0.60 22.28 3.46
C ASP A 72 -1.98 22.00 4.07
N ARG A 73 -2.07 21.06 5.05
CA ARG A 73 -3.32 20.58 5.61
C ARG A 73 -3.57 21.12 7.01
N THR A 74 -4.79 21.61 7.24
CA THR A 74 -5.21 22.23 8.52
C THR A 74 -6.56 21.75 9.02
N GLY A 75 -7.19 20.77 8.33
CA GLY A 75 -8.49 20.20 8.72
C GLY A 75 -8.43 19.40 10.03
N PRO A 76 -9.58 19.09 10.63
CA PRO A 76 -9.63 18.20 11.80
C PRO A 76 -9.38 16.75 11.41
N ASN A 77 -8.76 16.00 12.30
CA ASN A 77 -8.63 14.56 12.20
C ASN A 77 -10.02 13.88 12.14
N MET A 78 -10.07 12.63 11.68
CA MET A 78 -11.32 11.86 11.59
C MET A 78 -11.88 11.61 12.99
N ASN A 79 -13.06 12.10 13.29
CA ASN A 79 -13.68 11.85 14.58
C ASN A 79 -14.22 10.41 14.69
N LEU A 80 -14.45 9.94 15.95
CA LEU A 80 -14.90 8.58 16.22
C LEU A 80 -16.23 8.22 15.55
N LYS A 81 -17.17 9.15 15.36
CA LYS A 81 -18.45 8.89 14.70
C LYS A 81 -18.26 8.55 13.21
N LYS A 82 -17.42 9.30 12.52
CA LYS A 82 -17.04 9.01 11.12
C LYS A 82 -16.35 7.66 11.02
N TYR A 83 -15.39 7.40 11.92
CA TYR A 83 -14.65 6.14 11.93
C TYR A 83 -15.59 4.95 12.19
N GLU A 84 -16.48 5.05 13.17
CA GLU A 84 -17.47 4.00 13.46
C GLU A 84 -18.40 3.73 12.27
N SER A 85 -18.80 4.77 11.53
CA SER A 85 -19.65 4.60 10.35
C SER A 85 -18.97 3.75 9.24
N ILE A 86 -17.64 3.83 9.13
CA ILE A 86 -16.85 2.96 8.26
C ILE A 86 -16.82 1.54 8.83
N MET A 87 -16.49 1.38 10.12
CA MET A 87 -16.38 0.06 10.75
C MET A 87 -17.66 -0.76 10.68
N ARG A 88 -18.82 -0.13 10.86
CA ARG A 88 -20.13 -0.78 10.73
C ARG A 88 -20.34 -1.41 9.35
N GLN A 89 -19.88 -0.77 8.29
CA GLN A 89 -20.02 -1.27 6.93
C GLN A 89 -19.01 -2.38 6.60
N CYS A 90 -17.89 -2.43 7.36
CA CYS A 90 -16.80 -3.39 7.18
C CYS A 90 -17.02 -4.71 7.93
N LEU A 91 -17.93 -4.74 8.90
CA LEU A 91 -18.17 -5.91 9.76
C LEU A 91 -18.43 -7.18 8.93
N GLY A 92 -17.66 -8.22 9.19
CA GLY A 92 -17.75 -9.52 8.49
C GLY A 92 -17.22 -9.54 7.06
N LYS A 93 -16.82 -8.40 6.48
CA LYS A 93 -16.36 -8.27 5.10
C LYS A 93 -14.87 -7.96 4.99
N VAL A 94 -14.31 -7.20 5.92
CA VAL A 94 -12.94 -6.72 5.93
C VAL A 94 -12.12 -7.47 6.96
N PHE A 95 -10.92 -7.92 6.62
CA PHE A 95 -10.03 -8.60 7.56
C PHE A 95 -9.21 -7.63 8.38
N GLN A 96 -8.71 -6.57 7.76
CA GLN A 96 -7.79 -5.62 8.36
C GLN A 96 -7.94 -4.23 7.75
N VAL A 97 -7.54 -3.23 8.51
CA VAL A 97 -7.40 -1.85 8.05
C VAL A 97 -5.96 -1.39 8.25
N ALA A 98 -5.51 -0.48 7.37
CA ALA A 98 -4.26 0.22 7.52
C ALA A 98 -4.57 1.70 7.82
N LEU A 99 -4.15 2.17 8.99
CA LEU A 99 -4.38 3.54 9.42
C LEU A 99 -3.21 4.43 9.00
N GLY A 100 -3.53 5.63 8.54
CA GLY A 100 -2.57 6.60 8.05
C GLY A 100 -3.21 7.98 7.90
N GLY A 101 -2.85 8.67 6.82
CA GLY A 101 -3.33 10.00 6.46
C GLY A 101 -2.19 10.99 6.28
N ALA A 102 -2.45 12.26 6.57
CA ALA A 102 -1.46 13.32 6.47
C ALA A 102 -0.43 13.31 7.63
N GLY A 103 -0.72 12.61 8.73
CA GLY A 103 0.17 12.50 9.89
C GLY A 103 0.22 11.08 10.44
N ASP A 104 0.99 10.90 11.50
CA ASP A 104 1.16 9.62 12.17
C ASP A 104 -0.08 9.28 13.02
N PRO A 105 -0.71 8.12 12.82
CA PRO A 105 -1.92 7.70 13.57
C PRO A 105 -1.74 7.69 15.08
N ASP A 106 -0.54 7.40 15.57
CA ASP A 106 -0.23 7.43 17.01
C ASP A 106 -0.22 8.84 17.61
N THR A 107 -0.42 9.88 16.80
CA THR A 107 -0.63 11.27 17.26
C THR A 107 -2.10 11.68 17.28
N HIS A 108 -3.01 10.79 16.87
CA HIS A 108 -4.45 11.05 16.92
C HIS A 108 -4.96 11.16 18.35
N GLU A 109 -5.81 12.14 18.63
CA GLU A 109 -6.36 12.40 19.97
C GLU A 109 -7.16 11.21 20.56
N ASN A 110 -7.73 10.35 19.71
CA ASN A 110 -8.48 9.15 20.10
C ASN A 110 -7.79 7.88 19.59
N PHE A 111 -6.45 7.81 19.66
CA PHE A 111 -5.67 6.71 19.09
C PHE A 111 -6.08 5.34 19.64
N GLU A 112 -6.13 5.17 20.98
CA GLU A 112 -6.50 3.89 21.58
C GLU A 112 -7.94 3.51 21.27
N GLU A 113 -8.87 4.46 21.31
CA GLU A 113 -10.29 4.24 21.04
C GLU A 113 -10.52 3.75 19.61
N ILE A 114 -9.80 4.31 18.63
CA ILE A 114 -9.87 3.86 17.23
C ILE A 114 -9.37 2.43 17.10
N LEU A 115 -8.24 2.09 17.69
CA LEU A 115 -7.71 0.73 17.64
C LEU A 115 -8.63 -0.28 18.33
N LYS A 116 -9.14 0.09 19.52
CA LYS A 116 -10.12 -0.73 20.26
C LYS A 116 -11.39 -0.94 19.45
N MET A 117 -11.97 0.15 18.93
CA MET A 117 -13.18 0.08 18.10
C MET A 117 -12.99 -0.85 16.90
N THR A 118 -11.85 -0.77 16.23
CA THR A 118 -11.53 -1.68 15.10
C THR A 118 -11.61 -3.14 15.54
N ARG A 119 -11.03 -3.47 16.70
CA ARG A 119 -11.12 -4.83 17.26
C ARG A 119 -12.51 -5.24 17.67
N ASP A 120 -13.29 -4.32 18.22
CA ASP A 120 -14.69 -4.58 18.62
C ASP A 120 -15.53 -4.97 17.39
N TYR A 121 -15.22 -4.42 16.20
CA TYR A 121 -15.79 -4.85 14.91
C TYR A 121 -15.12 -6.09 14.30
N SER A 122 -14.27 -6.77 15.07
CA SER A 122 -13.55 -7.97 14.62
C SER A 122 -12.60 -7.73 13.42
N ILE A 123 -12.08 -6.54 13.25
CA ILE A 123 -11.12 -6.17 12.21
C ILE A 123 -9.76 -5.96 12.87
N ILE A 124 -8.68 -6.23 12.15
CA ILE A 124 -7.31 -6.05 12.64
C ILE A 124 -6.81 -4.66 12.24
N PRO A 125 -6.53 -3.76 13.18
CA PRO A 125 -5.87 -2.50 12.87
C PRO A 125 -4.37 -2.71 12.66
N ASN A 126 -3.83 -2.06 11.63
CA ASN A 126 -2.41 -1.84 11.41
C ASN A 126 -2.21 -0.35 11.17
N TYR A 127 -1.02 0.17 11.38
CA TYR A 127 -0.74 1.56 11.04
C TYR A 127 0.73 1.76 10.64
N THR A 128 0.99 2.91 9.99
CA THR A 128 2.33 3.38 9.66
C THR A 128 2.61 4.66 10.44
N THR A 129 3.80 4.77 11.01
CA THR A 129 4.28 5.95 11.75
C THR A 129 5.69 6.34 11.30
N SER A 130 6.04 7.62 11.41
CA SER A 130 7.43 8.06 11.36
C SER A 130 8.19 7.71 12.64
N GLY A 131 7.45 7.49 13.73
CA GLY A 131 7.98 7.21 15.05
C GLY A 131 8.39 8.44 15.87
N ILE A 132 8.25 9.65 15.33
CA ILE A 132 8.74 10.88 16.00
C ILE A 132 8.05 11.13 17.35
N ALA A 133 6.76 10.82 17.45
CA ALA A 133 5.94 11.00 18.66
C ALA A 133 5.60 9.69 19.36
N LEU A 134 6.21 8.58 18.94
CA LEU A 134 5.96 7.28 19.55
C LEU A 134 6.52 7.23 20.96
N THR A 135 5.72 6.77 21.92
CA THR A 135 6.07 6.57 23.32
C THR A 135 5.94 5.10 23.69
N LYS A 136 6.52 4.73 24.84
CA LYS A 136 6.37 3.36 25.36
C LYS A 136 4.89 3.00 25.58
N GLU A 137 4.09 3.92 26.10
CA GLU A 137 2.66 3.74 26.30
C GLU A 137 1.94 3.43 24.96
N LYS A 138 2.21 4.20 23.91
CA LYS A 138 1.65 3.96 22.58
C LYS A 138 2.11 2.62 21.97
N ALA A 139 3.36 2.21 22.25
CA ALA A 139 3.84 0.90 21.82
C ALA A 139 3.08 -0.25 22.55
N GLU A 140 2.79 -0.10 23.85
CA GLU A 140 1.98 -1.07 24.59
C GLU A 140 0.51 -1.12 24.10
N ILE A 141 -0.09 0.03 23.78
CA ILE A 141 -1.41 0.11 23.14
C ILE A 141 -1.37 -0.63 21.79
N SER A 142 -0.34 -0.39 20.99
CA SER A 142 -0.14 -1.06 19.69
C SER A 142 0.00 -2.58 19.85
N LYS A 143 0.75 -3.04 20.85
CA LYS A 143 0.86 -4.47 21.18
C LYS A 143 -0.47 -5.10 21.50
N LYS A 144 -1.32 -4.37 22.22
CA LYS A 144 -2.64 -4.86 22.64
C LYS A 144 -3.61 -5.02 21.47
N TYR A 145 -3.58 -4.10 20.52
CA TYR A 145 -4.62 -4.02 19.48
C TYR A 145 -4.14 -4.29 18.05
N CYS A 146 -2.92 -3.92 17.68
CA CYS A 146 -2.48 -4.01 16.29
C CYS A 146 -2.07 -5.41 15.84
N GLY A 147 -2.23 -5.69 14.56
CA GLY A 147 -1.67 -6.87 13.91
C GLY A 147 -0.18 -6.68 13.61
N ALA A 148 0.17 -5.50 13.12
CA ALA A 148 1.53 -5.04 12.88
C ALA A 148 1.59 -3.50 12.89
N VAL A 149 2.79 -2.96 13.09
CA VAL A 149 3.09 -1.54 12.93
C VAL A 149 4.26 -1.40 11.96
N ALA A 150 4.15 -0.48 11.02
CA ALA A 150 5.25 -0.14 10.13
C ALA A 150 5.87 1.20 10.56
N VAL A 151 7.20 1.25 10.60
CA VAL A 151 7.95 2.49 10.80
C VAL A 151 8.51 2.93 9.46
N SER A 152 8.22 4.16 9.05
CA SER A 152 8.80 4.75 7.85
C SER A 152 10.27 5.06 8.05
N GLU A 153 11.12 4.55 7.16
CA GLU A 153 12.56 4.85 7.20
C GLU A 153 12.82 6.29 6.77
N HIS A 154 13.16 7.12 7.74
CA HIS A 154 13.50 8.53 7.54
C HIS A 154 14.99 8.82 7.74
N PHE A 155 15.82 7.80 8.00
CA PHE A 155 17.25 7.91 8.26
C PHE A 155 17.56 8.86 9.43
N ALA A 156 16.79 8.76 10.50
CA ALA A 156 16.84 9.66 11.65
C ALA A 156 16.79 8.89 12.98
N ASP A 157 17.34 9.46 14.03
CA ASP A 157 17.41 8.84 15.36
C ASP A 157 16.03 8.46 15.93
N TYR A 158 15.00 9.20 15.58
CA TYR A 158 13.64 8.86 16.02
C TYR A 158 13.10 7.58 15.35
N THR A 159 13.58 7.22 14.15
CA THR A 159 13.24 5.95 13.48
C THR A 159 13.79 4.77 14.28
N GLU A 160 15.08 4.79 14.61
CA GLU A 160 15.72 3.75 15.43
C GLU A 160 15.05 3.62 16.80
N ARG A 161 14.82 4.76 17.50
CA ARG A 161 14.12 4.75 18.78
C ARG A 161 12.71 4.14 18.68
N ALA A 162 11.98 4.41 17.62
CA ALA A 162 10.63 3.85 17.41
C ALA A 162 10.67 2.34 17.17
N LEU A 163 11.65 1.87 16.39
CA LEU A 163 11.88 0.45 16.18
C LEU A 163 12.19 -0.26 17.49
N ASP A 164 13.11 0.29 18.31
CA ASP A 164 13.42 -0.23 19.64
C ASP A 164 12.18 -0.31 20.54
N LEU A 165 11.38 0.75 20.62
CA LEU A 165 10.18 0.79 21.45
C LEU A 165 9.16 -0.29 21.04
N LEU A 166 8.88 -0.41 19.75
CA LEU A 166 7.90 -1.37 19.24
C LEU A 166 8.39 -2.83 19.41
N ILE A 167 9.63 -3.10 19.05
CA ILE A 167 10.22 -4.44 19.14
C ILE A 167 10.32 -4.87 20.61
N ASN A 168 10.81 -4.01 21.50
CA ASN A 168 10.92 -4.32 22.93
C ASN A 168 9.56 -4.51 23.61
N SER A 169 8.49 -3.86 23.11
CA SER A 169 7.11 -4.11 23.53
C SER A 169 6.53 -5.39 22.91
N GLY A 170 7.24 -6.05 22.01
CA GLY A 170 6.82 -7.28 21.33
C GLY A 170 5.76 -7.03 20.25
N VAL A 171 5.72 -5.84 19.66
CA VAL A 171 4.90 -5.51 18.48
C VAL A 171 5.54 -6.14 17.24
N LYS A 172 4.73 -6.74 16.36
CA LYS A 172 5.20 -7.13 15.03
C LYS A 172 5.52 -5.87 14.24
N THR A 173 6.81 -5.59 14.06
CA THR A 173 7.30 -4.33 13.51
C THR A 173 7.89 -4.52 12.13
N ASN A 174 7.44 -3.71 11.17
CA ASN A 174 7.99 -3.66 9.81
C ASN A 174 8.68 -2.31 9.58
N ILE A 175 9.58 -2.28 8.61
CA ILE A 175 10.13 -1.03 8.06
C ILE A 175 9.47 -0.78 6.70
N HIS A 176 8.96 0.42 6.47
CA HIS A 176 8.60 0.94 5.16
C HIS A 176 9.77 1.75 4.59
N PHE A 177 10.41 1.22 3.57
CA PHE A 177 11.56 1.84 2.93
C PHE A 177 11.20 2.34 1.53
N VAL A 178 11.20 3.66 1.33
CA VAL A 178 10.89 4.25 0.02
C VAL A 178 12.12 4.18 -0.88
N VAL A 179 12.02 3.46 -2.00
CA VAL A 179 13.09 3.30 -3.00
C VAL A 179 12.89 4.29 -4.13
N SER A 180 13.89 5.15 -4.31
CA SER A 180 13.97 6.20 -5.32
C SER A 180 15.37 6.22 -5.94
N SER A 181 15.63 7.05 -6.94
CA SER A 181 17.00 7.26 -7.43
C SER A 181 17.94 7.86 -6.37
N LYS A 182 17.36 8.46 -5.30
CA LYS A 182 18.09 9.05 -4.15
C LYS A 182 18.44 8.01 -3.08
N THR A 183 17.62 6.97 -2.91
CA THR A 183 17.70 6.04 -1.77
C THR A 183 18.09 4.61 -2.14
N ILE A 184 18.12 4.26 -3.43
CA ILE A 184 18.44 2.89 -3.88
C ILE A 184 19.85 2.44 -3.46
N ASP A 185 20.83 3.33 -3.46
CA ASP A 185 22.20 3.02 -3.02
C ASP A 185 22.24 2.71 -1.52
N ILE A 186 21.40 3.42 -0.72
CA ILE A 186 21.26 3.15 0.71
C ILE A 186 20.58 1.80 0.92
N ALA A 187 19.53 1.48 0.15
CA ALA A 187 18.87 0.18 0.20
C ALA A 187 19.83 -0.97 -0.11
N ILE A 188 20.65 -0.83 -1.15
CA ILE A 188 21.71 -1.78 -1.55
C ILE A 188 22.71 -1.97 -0.41
N ASP A 189 23.20 -0.88 0.16
CA ASP A 189 24.15 -0.91 1.27
C ASP A 189 23.55 -1.59 2.51
N TYR A 190 22.29 -1.28 2.86
CA TYR A 190 21.58 -1.89 4.00
C TYR A 190 21.39 -3.40 3.80
N LEU A 191 20.99 -3.83 2.60
CA LEU A 191 20.86 -5.25 2.26
C LEU A 191 22.22 -5.96 2.27
N LYS A 192 23.24 -5.35 1.67
CA LYS A 192 24.59 -5.94 1.53
C LYS A 192 25.26 -6.13 2.89
N ASN A 193 25.16 -5.17 3.77
CA ASN A 193 25.89 -5.09 5.02
C ASN A 193 25.02 -5.40 6.27
N ASN A 194 23.79 -5.89 6.10
CA ASN A 194 22.84 -6.23 7.19
C ASN A 194 22.63 -5.03 8.16
N LYS A 195 22.39 -3.84 7.59
CA LYS A 195 22.23 -2.61 8.40
C LYS A 195 20.79 -2.37 8.86
N PHE A 196 19.81 -3.13 8.40
CA PHE A 196 18.46 -3.03 8.92
C PHE A 196 18.42 -3.42 10.40
N HIS A 197 17.55 -2.74 11.15
CA HIS A 197 17.40 -2.96 12.58
C HIS A 197 17.10 -4.43 12.90
N LYS A 198 17.74 -4.98 13.94
CA LYS A 198 17.54 -6.36 14.37
C LYS A 198 16.17 -6.54 15.03
N GLY A 199 15.56 -7.69 14.82
CA GLY A 199 14.27 -8.04 15.44
C GLY A 199 13.04 -7.55 14.69
N ILE A 200 13.19 -6.87 13.57
CA ILE A 200 12.07 -6.52 12.69
C ILE A 200 11.44 -7.78 12.07
N ASN A 201 10.16 -7.72 11.78
CA ASN A 201 9.46 -8.80 11.08
C ASN A 201 9.68 -8.75 9.56
N ALA A 202 9.67 -7.55 8.97
CA ALA A 202 9.84 -7.36 7.53
C ALA A 202 10.38 -5.97 7.17
N VAL A 203 11.03 -5.90 6.02
CA VAL A 203 11.24 -4.65 5.27
C VAL A 203 10.33 -4.67 4.07
N VAL A 204 9.48 -3.66 3.92
CA VAL A 204 8.60 -3.46 2.76
C VAL A 204 9.14 -2.31 1.95
N PHE A 205 9.63 -2.62 0.75
CA PHE A 205 10.13 -1.63 -0.19
C PHE A 205 8.96 -0.99 -0.95
N LEU A 206 8.85 0.33 -0.84
CA LEU A 206 7.82 1.14 -1.48
C LEU A 206 8.42 1.89 -2.65
N LEU A 207 7.81 1.78 -3.83
CA LEU A 207 8.29 2.50 -5.01
C LEU A 207 7.95 3.99 -4.90
N TYR A 208 8.96 4.84 -4.96
CA TYR A 208 8.80 6.30 -4.93
C TYR A 208 7.92 6.80 -6.09
N LYS A 209 7.03 7.73 -5.76
CA LYS A 209 6.15 8.40 -6.72
C LYS A 209 6.28 9.92 -6.61
N PRO A 210 6.42 10.65 -7.72
CA PRO A 210 6.52 12.11 -7.73
C PRO A 210 5.12 12.76 -7.57
N ILE A 211 4.45 12.46 -6.45
CA ILE A 211 3.11 12.93 -6.09
C ILE A 211 3.22 13.78 -4.83
N GLY A 212 2.35 14.76 -4.67
CA GLY A 212 2.36 15.68 -3.55
C GLY A 212 3.56 16.63 -3.60
N LEU A 213 4.50 16.48 -2.66
CA LEU A 213 5.78 17.20 -2.66
C LEU A 213 6.87 16.45 -3.42
N GLY A 214 6.55 15.26 -3.94
CA GLY A 214 7.48 14.41 -4.67
C GLY A 214 7.99 15.06 -5.96
N GLN A 215 9.25 14.82 -6.29
CA GLN A 215 9.97 15.45 -7.42
C GLN A 215 10.30 14.43 -8.50
N GLN A 216 10.01 14.75 -9.76
CA GLN A 216 10.22 13.88 -10.91
C GLN A 216 11.67 13.37 -11.05
N LYS A 217 12.65 14.16 -10.65
CA LYS A 217 14.09 13.80 -10.72
C LYS A 217 14.48 12.59 -9.85
N TYR A 218 13.66 12.25 -8.85
CA TYR A 218 13.92 11.13 -7.94
C TYR A 218 13.24 9.83 -8.37
N VAL A 219 12.49 9.83 -9.46
CA VAL A 219 11.89 8.62 -10.02
C VAL A 219 12.96 7.70 -10.57
N LEU A 220 12.95 6.43 -10.14
CA LEU A 220 13.78 5.39 -10.73
C LEU A 220 13.40 5.15 -12.19
N LYS A 221 14.41 4.89 -13.02
CA LYS A 221 14.19 4.56 -14.43
C LYS A 221 14.38 3.07 -14.67
N PRO A 222 13.65 2.47 -15.64
CA PRO A 222 13.76 1.03 -15.92
C PRO A 222 15.17 0.54 -16.26
N ASN A 223 16.01 1.42 -16.83
CA ASN A 223 17.39 1.13 -17.23
C ASN A 223 18.44 1.48 -16.15
N ASP A 224 18.02 1.82 -14.93
CA ASP A 224 18.94 2.07 -13.82
C ASP A 224 19.63 0.75 -13.42
N LEU A 225 20.96 0.70 -13.61
CA LEU A 225 21.74 -0.52 -13.35
C LEU A 225 21.70 -0.97 -11.89
N ARG A 226 21.45 -0.05 -10.96
CA ARG A 226 21.33 -0.35 -9.54
C ARG A 226 20.12 -1.23 -9.23
N LEU A 227 19.06 -1.21 -10.06
CA LEU A 227 17.93 -2.14 -9.91
C LEU A 227 18.38 -3.60 -10.03
N LYS A 228 19.28 -3.91 -10.94
CA LYS A 228 19.82 -5.28 -11.06
C LYS A 228 20.60 -5.71 -9.83
N GLU A 229 21.44 -4.84 -9.28
CA GLU A 229 22.19 -5.12 -8.05
C GLU A 229 21.22 -5.30 -6.87
N PHE A 230 20.23 -4.41 -6.73
CA PHE A 230 19.22 -4.47 -5.68
C PHE A 230 18.45 -5.80 -5.69
N PHE A 231 17.92 -6.21 -6.85
CA PHE A 231 17.18 -7.48 -6.97
C PHE A 231 18.07 -8.70 -6.85
N ASN A 232 19.31 -8.67 -7.37
CA ASN A 232 20.28 -9.76 -7.20
C ASN A 232 20.61 -10.02 -5.72
N LEU A 233 20.73 -8.98 -4.90
CA LEU A 233 20.92 -9.13 -3.45
C LEU A 233 19.73 -9.80 -2.80
N ILE A 234 18.52 -9.41 -3.18
CA ILE A 234 17.27 -9.98 -2.64
C ILE A 234 17.13 -11.45 -3.06
N ASP A 235 17.46 -11.78 -4.31
CA ASP A 235 17.35 -13.13 -4.85
C ASP A 235 18.37 -14.11 -4.26
N SER A 236 19.57 -13.62 -3.92
CA SER A 236 20.72 -14.47 -3.56
C SER A 236 20.99 -14.56 -2.06
N LYS A 237 20.54 -13.57 -1.28
CA LYS A 237 20.89 -13.45 0.14
C LYS A 237 19.73 -13.88 1.04
N LYS A 238 20.06 -14.55 2.15
CA LYS A 238 19.10 -14.85 3.22
C LYS A 238 19.14 -13.72 4.25
N PHE A 239 17.97 -13.32 4.71
CA PHE A 239 17.78 -12.28 5.73
C PHE A 239 17.06 -12.88 6.93
N ASP A 240 17.30 -12.32 8.13
CA ASP A 240 16.60 -12.70 9.36
C ASP A 240 15.19 -12.09 9.44
N PHE A 241 14.79 -11.34 8.43
CA PHE A 241 13.48 -10.71 8.26
C PHE A 241 12.90 -11.02 6.88
N LYS A 242 11.62 -10.77 6.71
CA LYS A 242 10.94 -10.96 5.43
C LYS A 242 11.17 -9.74 4.53
N ILE A 243 11.25 -9.97 3.22
CA ILE A 243 11.22 -8.92 2.21
C ILE A 243 9.81 -8.83 1.63
N GLY A 244 9.27 -7.62 1.56
CA GLY A 244 8.01 -7.30 0.89
C GLY A 244 8.17 -6.12 -0.06
N PHE A 245 7.21 -5.97 -0.96
CA PHE A 245 7.14 -4.86 -1.90
C PHE A 245 5.73 -4.31 -1.94
N ASP A 246 5.58 -3.01 -2.20
CA ASP A 246 4.28 -2.50 -2.62
C ASP A 246 3.96 -3.01 -4.04
N SER A 247 2.67 -3.13 -4.37
CA SER A 247 2.23 -3.61 -5.68
C SER A 247 2.69 -2.75 -6.86
N CYS A 248 3.18 -1.54 -6.61
CA CYS A 248 3.75 -0.67 -7.63
C CYS A 248 5.12 -1.15 -8.12
N PHE A 249 5.82 -1.97 -7.31
CA PHE A 249 7.07 -2.61 -7.69
C PHE A 249 6.90 -3.80 -8.64
N SER A 250 5.68 -4.30 -8.87
CA SER A 250 5.44 -5.50 -9.69
C SER A 250 6.20 -5.49 -11.03
N SER A 251 6.21 -4.35 -11.73
CA SER A 251 6.97 -4.22 -12.99
C SER A 251 8.50 -4.33 -12.79
N GLY A 252 9.02 -3.85 -11.69
CA GLY A 252 10.44 -3.98 -11.32
C GLY A 252 10.82 -5.42 -10.99
N ILE A 253 9.97 -6.10 -10.22
CA ILE A 253 10.18 -7.49 -9.82
C ILE A 253 10.23 -8.40 -11.05
N VAL A 254 9.18 -8.37 -11.90
CA VAL A 254 9.11 -9.26 -13.07
C VAL A 254 10.20 -9.02 -14.12
N ASN A 255 10.83 -7.84 -14.12
CA ASN A 255 11.89 -7.51 -15.07
C ASN A 255 13.32 -7.70 -14.53
N ASN A 256 13.50 -7.83 -13.21
CA ASN A 256 14.85 -7.83 -12.62
C ASN A 256 15.09 -9.00 -11.65
N SER A 257 14.06 -9.62 -11.07
CA SER A 257 14.23 -10.79 -10.19
C SER A 257 14.18 -12.08 -11.00
N ASN A 258 15.01 -13.07 -10.61
CA ASN A 258 15.06 -14.39 -11.20
C ASN A 258 14.51 -15.48 -10.29
N ASN A 259 14.38 -15.23 -8.98
CA ASN A 259 14.06 -16.24 -7.98
C ASN A 259 12.73 -16.01 -7.24
N ILE A 260 12.10 -14.84 -7.44
CA ILE A 260 10.82 -14.58 -6.80
C ILE A 260 9.72 -15.39 -7.49
N ASN A 261 8.95 -16.14 -6.68
CA ASN A 261 7.79 -16.85 -7.18
C ASN A 261 6.74 -15.86 -7.67
N LEU A 262 6.42 -15.88 -8.97
CA LEU A 262 5.44 -14.98 -9.60
C LEU A 262 4.04 -15.13 -8.99
N GLN A 263 3.68 -16.30 -8.45
CA GLN A 263 2.41 -16.50 -7.74
C GLN A 263 2.33 -15.73 -6.41
N SER A 264 3.46 -15.26 -5.87
CA SER A 264 3.49 -14.40 -4.68
C SER A 264 3.47 -12.91 -4.99
N ILE A 265 3.39 -12.53 -6.27
CA ILE A 265 3.36 -11.15 -6.73
C ILE A 265 1.93 -10.79 -7.10
N ASP A 266 1.42 -9.73 -6.48
CA ASP A 266 0.16 -9.13 -6.88
C ASP A 266 0.42 -7.76 -7.51
N TYR A 267 -0.20 -7.51 -8.66
CA TYR A 267 -0.17 -6.18 -9.25
C TYR A 267 -1.18 -5.27 -8.53
N CYS A 268 -1.25 -4.01 -8.91
CA CYS A 268 -2.03 -2.99 -8.21
C CYS A 268 -3.37 -3.50 -7.68
N GLU A 269 -3.52 -3.55 -6.35
CA GLU A 269 -4.73 -4.01 -5.65
C GLU A 269 -5.82 -2.93 -5.54
N ALA A 270 -5.48 -1.69 -5.86
CA ALA A 270 -6.39 -0.55 -5.78
C ALA A 270 -7.67 -0.80 -6.61
N ALA A 271 -8.83 -0.58 -6.00
CA ALA A 271 -10.16 -0.89 -6.54
C ALA A 271 -10.39 -2.37 -6.91
N ARG A 272 -9.45 -3.27 -6.63
CA ARG A 272 -9.59 -4.72 -6.83
C ARG A 272 -9.81 -5.45 -5.51
N PHE A 273 -8.94 -5.24 -4.53
CA PHE A 273 -8.97 -5.83 -3.20
C PHE A 273 -8.82 -4.78 -2.10
N SER A 274 -8.35 -3.59 -2.44
CA SER A 274 -8.17 -2.48 -1.49
C SER A 274 -8.80 -1.18 -1.98
N MET A 275 -9.08 -0.30 -1.02
CA MET A 275 -9.48 1.08 -1.26
C MET A 275 -8.90 1.99 -0.18
N TYR A 276 -8.91 3.29 -0.44
CA TYR A 276 -8.54 4.33 0.51
C TYR A 276 -9.75 5.19 0.87
N ILE A 277 -9.88 5.54 2.15
CA ILE A 277 -10.89 6.50 2.65
C ILE A 277 -10.16 7.60 3.41
N ASP A 278 -10.35 8.87 3.02
CA ASP A 278 -9.74 10.01 3.71
C ASP A 278 -10.55 10.46 4.95
N SER A 279 -9.98 11.37 5.75
CA SER A 279 -10.58 11.95 6.96
C SER A 279 -11.91 12.69 6.71
N ASN A 280 -12.19 13.05 5.47
CA ASN A 280 -13.40 13.71 5.02
C ASN A 280 -14.46 12.75 4.47
N LEU A 281 -14.25 11.42 4.63
CA LEU A 281 -15.12 10.36 4.12
C LEU A 281 -15.20 10.34 2.58
N ASN A 282 -14.11 10.65 1.89
CA ASN A 282 -14.01 10.38 0.46
C ASN A 282 -13.33 9.03 0.23
N ALA A 283 -14.03 8.16 -0.49
CA ALA A 283 -13.50 6.88 -0.97
C ALA A 283 -12.76 7.05 -2.29
N MET A 284 -11.60 6.43 -2.42
CA MET A 284 -10.75 6.45 -3.61
C MET A 284 -10.10 5.08 -3.82
N PRO A 285 -9.75 4.69 -5.05
CA PRO A 285 -9.02 3.44 -5.31
C PRO A 285 -7.72 3.32 -4.53
N CYS A 286 -6.97 4.41 -4.37
CA CYS A 286 -5.66 4.45 -3.73
C CYS A 286 -5.41 5.83 -3.11
N SER A 287 -4.62 5.90 -2.03
CA SER A 287 -4.24 7.14 -1.35
C SER A 287 -3.49 8.14 -2.24
N PHE A 288 -2.78 7.65 -3.26
CA PHE A 288 -2.12 8.50 -4.26
C PHE A 288 -3.09 9.17 -5.24
N GLY A 289 -4.35 8.72 -5.32
CA GLY A 289 -5.41 9.31 -6.14
C GLY A 289 -6.06 10.56 -5.53
N ASN A 290 -5.65 10.97 -4.34
CA ASN A 290 -6.29 12.06 -3.58
C ASN A 290 -6.30 13.42 -4.31
N GLN A 291 -5.39 13.63 -5.25
CA GLN A 291 -5.31 14.86 -6.05
C GLN A 291 -6.22 14.83 -7.30
N SER A 292 -6.86 13.70 -7.61
CA SER A 292 -7.76 13.56 -8.75
C SER A 292 -9.22 13.48 -8.30
N SER A 293 -10.07 14.32 -8.87
CA SER A 293 -11.52 14.24 -8.64
C SER A 293 -12.18 13.06 -9.38
N ASN A 294 -11.51 12.50 -10.39
CA ASN A 294 -12.10 11.50 -11.29
C ASN A 294 -12.43 10.16 -10.64
N TRP A 295 -11.80 9.84 -9.49
CA TRP A 295 -11.97 8.58 -8.79
C TRP A 295 -12.49 8.72 -7.36
N LYS A 296 -13.00 9.91 -7.03
CA LYS A 296 -13.43 10.24 -5.67
C LYS A 296 -14.94 10.08 -5.54
N VAL A 297 -15.37 9.32 -4.54
CA VAL A 297 -16.78 9.11 -4.17
C VAL A 297 -16.98 9.52 -2.71
N SER A 298 -17.94 10.41 -2.43
CA SER A 298 -18.21 10.85 -1.06
C SER A 298 -19.08 9.84 -0.32
N LEU A 299 -18.58 9.30 0.80
CA LEU A 299 -19.32 8.42 1.69
C LEU A 299 -20.31 9.17 2.62
N LEU A 300 -20.39 10.48 2.51
CA LEU A 300 -21.50 11.24 3.15
C LEU A 300 -22.86 10.92 2.52
N ASN A 301 -22.85 10.54 1.24
CA ASN A 301 -24.06 10.28 0.44
C ASN A 301 -24.09 8.85 -0.14
N HIS A 302 -23.05 8.06 0.06
CA HIS A 302 -22.93 6.70 -0.48
C HIS A 302 -22.37 5.76 0.60
N THR A 303 -22.74 4.51 0.50
CA THR A 303 -22.12 3.43 1.26
C THR A 303 -20.74 3.05 0.64
N ILE A 304 -19.94 2.28 1.39
CA ILE A 304 -18.69 1.71 0.87
C ILE A 304 -18.97 0.79 -0.34
N GLN A 305 -20.08 0.01 -0.29
CA GLN A 305 -20.48 -0.84 -1.40
C GLN A 305 -20.80 -0.01 -2.66
N GLU A 306 -21.62 1.03 -2.52
CA GLU A 306 -21.97 1.91 -3.64
C GLU A 306 -20.73 2.62 -4.22
N ALA A 307 -19.78 3.03 -3.37
CA ALA A 307 -18.51 3.58 -3.82
C ALA A 307 -17.67 2.52 -4.55
N TRP A 308 -17.62 1.29 -4.03
CA TRP A 308 -16.90 0.17 -4.64
C TRP A 308 -17.42 -0.17 -6.04
N ASP A 309 -18.75 -0.13 -6.23
CA ASP A 309 -19.42 -0.46 -7.50
C ASP A 309 -19.60 0.77 -8.41
N SER A 310 -19.13 1.93 -7.98
CA SER A 310 -19.31 3.20 -8.68
C SER A 310 -18.63 3.25 -10.06
N LYS A 311 -19.07 4.20 -10.87
CA LYS A 311 -18.47 4.54 -12.17
C LYS A 311 -17.00 4.94 -12.00
N GLU A 312 -16.67 5.68 -10.95
CA GLU A 312 -15.34 6.19 -10.63
C GLU A 312 -14.35 5.04 -10.40
N PHE A 313 -14.73 4.05 -9.60
CA PHE A 313 -13.91 2.86 -9.36
C PHE A 313 -13.81 1.97 -10.61
N ASN A 314 -14.90 1.85 -11.36
CA ASN A 314 -14.89 1.09 -12.61
C ASN A 314 -14.01 1.74 -13.70
N LEU A 315 -13.95 3.07 -13.77
CA LEU A 315 -12.98 3.77 -14.62
C LEU A 315 -11.53 3.41 -14.27
N PHE A 316 -11.22 3.33 -12.97
CA PHE A 316 -9.89 2.93 -12.52
C PHE A 316 -9.58 1.46 -12.87
N ARG A 317 -10.52 0.53 -12.62
CA ARG A 317 -10.39 -0.90 -12.97
C ARG A 317 -10.18 -1.08 -14.48
N ASN A 318 -10.88 -0.32 -15.31
CA ASN A 318 -10.72 -0.37 -16.75
C ASN A 318 -9.33 0.08 -17.22
N GLN A 319 -8.70 1.02 -16.51
CA GLN A 319 -7.31 1.36 -16.79
C GLN A 319 -6.37 0.17 -16.51
N LEU A 320 -6.54 -0.57 -15.42
CA LEU A 320 -5.77 -1.78 -15.15
C LEU A 320 -5.99 -2.87 -16.18
N LYS A 321 -7.25 -3.10 -16.60
CA LYS A 321 -7.59 -4.11 -17.60
C LYS A 321 -7.02 -3.80 -18.98
N ASN A 322 -6.88 -2.54 -19.33
CA ASN A 322 -6.51 -2.10 -20.68
C ASN A 322 -5.01 -1.92 -20.90
N PHE A 323 -4.19 -2.25 -19.89
CA PHE A 323 -2.74 -2.14 -20.00
C PHE A 323 -2.09 -3.41 -20.52
N CYS A 324 -1.00 -3.25 -21.29
CA CYS A 324 -0.11 -4.33 -21.71
C CYS A 324 -0.83 -5.55 -22.33
N HIS A 325 -1.77 -5.32 -23.27
CA HIS A 325 -2.60 -6.40 -23.86
C HIS A 325 -1.81 -7.57 -24.43
N ASN A 326 -0.60 -7.33 -24.96
CA ASN A 326 0.23 -8.30 -25.64
C ASN A 326 1.48 -8.69 -24.82
N CYS A 327 1.43 -8.54 -23.49
CA CYS A 327 2.56 -8.86 -22.62
C CYS A 327 2.30 -10.17 -21.89
N ASP A 328 3.23 -11.13 -21.98
CA ASP A 328 3.14 -12.44 -21.32
C ASP A 328 3.15 -12.31 -19.77
N MET A 329 3.76 -11.22 -19.24
CA MET A 329 3.82 -10.93 -17.80
C MET A 329 2.58 -10.19 -17.27
N ARG A 330 1.53 -10.05 -18.07
CA ARG A 330 0.34 -9.27 -17.70
C ARG A 330 -0.33 -9.77 -16.42
N ALA A 331 -0.39 -11.07 -16.22
CA ALA A 331 -1.02 -11.68 -15.04
C ALA A 331 -0.35 -11.25 -13.72
N SER A 332 0.98 -11.04 -13.74
CA SER A 332 1.75 -10.68 -12.53
C SER A 332 2.03 -9.18 -12.40
N CYS A 333 1.93 -8.38 -13.48
CA CYS A 333 2.39 -6.98 -13.49
C CYS A 333 1.30 -5.98 -13.86
N SER A 334 0.41 -6.29 -14.78
CA SER A 334 -0.64 -5.40 -15.33
C SER A 334 -0.20 -3.98 -15.71
N GLY A 335 1.09 -3.79 -16.07
CA GLY A 335 1.62 -2.53 -16.60
C GLY A 335 1.96 -1.44 -15.59
N GLY A 336 2.03 -1.76 -14.31
CA GLY A 336 2.46 -0.83 -13.26
C GLY A 336 1.34 0.05 -12.70
N CYS A 337 1.70 1.25 -12.22
CA CYS A 337 0.78 2.14 -11.52
C CYS A 337 -0.14 2.92 -12.48
N PRO A 338 -1.48 2.83 -12.36
CA PRO A 338 -2.41 3.60 -13.22
C PRO A 338 -2.38 5.11 -12.94
N ILE A 339 -2.04 5.51 -11.71
CA ILE A 339 -2.02 6.92 -11.28
C ILE A 339 -0.75 7.61 -11.75
N CYS A 340 0.38 6.90 -11.67
CA CYS A 340 1.71 7.46 -11.91
C CYS A 340 2.51 6.50 -12.81
N ARG A 341 2.32 6.62 -14.11
CA ARG A 341 2.89 5.68 -15.09
C ARG A 341 4.40 5.82 -15.28
N GLU A 342 4.94 6.98 -14.99
CA GLU A 342 6.36 7.30 -15.06
C GLU A 342 7.22 6.49 -14.09
N VAL A 343 6.61 5.88 -13.05
CA VAL A 343 7.32 4.99 -12.11
C VAL A 343 7.37 3.54 -12.56
N THR A 344 6.80 3.20 -13.70
CA THR A 344 6.80 1.83 -14.23
C THR A 344 8.23 1.40 -14.59
N LEU A 345 8.72 0.34 -13.95
CA LEU A 345 10.07 -0.20 -14.12
C LEU A 345 10.12 -1.28 -15.22
N CYS A 346 9.63 -0.92 -16.42
CA CYS A 346 9.58 -1.81 -17.58
C CYS A 346 10.06 -1.12 -18.85
N ASN A 347 11.08 -1.68 -19.49
CA ASN A 347 11.67 -1.15 -20.73
C ASN A 347 10.74 -1.29 -21.95
N LEU A 348 9.87 -2.33 -21.99
CA LEU A 348 8.92 -2.54 -23.10
C LEU A 348 7.90 -1.40 -23.21
N MET A 349 7.61 -0.70 -22.11
CA MET A 349 6.72 0.46 -22.13
C MET A 349 7.39 1.72 -22.72
N SER A 350 8.72 1.83 -22.69
CA SER A 350 9.45 2.98 -23.28
C SER A 350 9.45 2.92 -24.81
N THR A 351 9.58 1.74 -25.40
CA THR A 351 9.58 1.55 -26.85
C THR A 351 8.20 1.80 -27.50
N THR A 352 7.12 1.50 -26.78
CA THR A 352 5.74 1.81 -27.26
C THR A 352 5.35 3.27 -27.07
N ARG A 353 6.02 4.02 -26.17
CA ARG A 353 5.81 5.47 -25.99
C ARG A 353 6.44 6.32 -27.10
N GLU A 354 7.65 5.98 -27.52
CA GLU A 354 8.33 6.68 -28.62
C GLU A 354 7.57 6.48 -29.95
N ALA A 355 6.99 5.29 -30.16
CA ALA A 355 6.16 5.02 -31.33
C ALA A 355 4.79 5.72 -31.31
N LYS A 356 4.22 6.07 -30.13
CA LYS A 356 2.95 6.81 -30.01
C LYS A 356 3.12 8.33 -29.87
N ALA A 357 4.25 8.80 -29.33
CA ALA A 357 4.55 10.24 -29.26
C ALA A 357 4.87 10.84 -30.63
N SER A 358 5.26 10.00 -31.61
CA SER A 358 5.46 10.42 -33.02
C SER A 358 4.18 10.43 -33.87
N GLY A 359 3.01 10.07 -33.32
CA GLY A 359 1.80 9.84 -34.11
C GLY A 359 0.47 10.41 -33.62
N LEU A 360 0.43 11.21 -32.54
CA LEU A 360 -0.85 11.79 -32.09
C LEU A 360 -0.70 13.28 -31.80
N GLY A 361 -1.22 14.04 -32.75
CA GLY A 361 -1.48 15.47 -32.61
C GLY A 361 -2.40 15.77 -31.42
N TYR A 362 -2.15 16.89 -30.80
CA TYR A 362 -2.95 17.54 -29.78
C TYR A 362 -4.43 17.58 -30.14
N PHE A 363 -5.29 17.09 -29.30
CA PHE A 363 -6.65 17.60 -29.19
C PHE A 363 -6.73 18.52 -27.97
N ASN A 364 -6.65 19.82 -28.27
CA ASN A 364 -7.22 20.87 -27.44
C ASN A 364 -8.75 20.85 -27.66
N THR A 365 -9.49 20.77 -26.60
CA THR A 365 -10.64 21.58 -26.11
C THR A 365 -11.17 20.94 -24.82
#